data_68598806c79bd1fab92b7f23c6e81fe7
#
_entry.id   68598806c79bd1fab92b7f23c6e81fe7
#
_cell.length_a   1.000
_cell.length_b   1.000
_cell.length_c   1.000
_cell.angle_alpha   90.00
_cell.angle_beta   90.00
_cell.angle_gamma   90.00
#
_symmetry.space_group_name_H-M   'P 1'
#
loop_
_entity.id
_entity.type
_entity.pdbx_description
1 polymer ?
#
loop_
_entity_poly.entity_id
_entity_poly.type
_entity_poly.pdbx_seq_one_letter_code
_entity_poly.pdbx_strand_id
1 'polypeptide(L)'
;MKMRSLLAAVGMILAAFAVTAVASEEATPEADAMARLFQPVPGKAVIYLIRDFGDLWIGEVKVSLDGRDMGITNRNTYMRWEIDPGEHTLVSFTSPPAALAIKTEPGGMYYIWLDVNDGFQRTPSALRVVDLTTTKATVATARLLKSPQ
;
A
#
# COMPACT_ATOMS: atom_id res chain seq x y z
N MET A 1 -18.71 69.70 1.26
CA MET A 1 -17.92 68.58 1.87
C MET A 1 -18.41 67.29 1.28
N LYS A 2 -17.61 66.66 0.44
CA LYS A 2 -17.97 65.38 -0.19
C LYS A 2 -17.24 64.28 0.56
N MET A 3 -17.98 63.48 1.31
CA MET A 3 -17.47 62.29 1.99
C MET A 3 -17.41 61.14 0.99
N ARG A 4 -16.23 60.70 0.63
CA ARG A 4 -16.03 59.53 -0.23
C ARG A 4 -15.90 58.28 0.68
N SER A 5 -16.95 57.44 0.63
CA SER A 5 -16.90 56.11 1.24
C SER A 5 -16.05 55.20 0.40
N LEU A 6 -14.95 54.74 0.96
CA LEU A 6 -14.15 53.61 0.42
C LEU A 6 -14.76 52.31 0.93
N LEU A 7 -15.42 51.60 0.04
CA LEU A 7 -15.78 50.18 0.25
C LEU A 7 -14.56 49.34 -0.07
N ALA A 8 -13.94 48.82 0.97
CA ALA A 8 -12.92 47.79 0.85
C ALA A 8 -13.59 46.41 0.62
N ALA A 9 -13.52 45.93 -0.60
CA ALA A 9 -13.93 44.55 -0.92
C ALA A 9 -12.84 43.57 -0.41
N VAL A 10 -13.14 42.87 0.68
CA VAL A 10 -12.32 41.74 1.14
C VAL A 10 -12.64 40.54 0.25
N GLY A 11 -11.78 40.29 -0.72
CA GLY A 11 -11.83 39.08 -1.54
C GLY A 11 -11.34 37.87 -0.73
N MET A 12 -12.29 37.04 -0.34
CA MET A 12 -12.00 35.74 0.31
C MET A 12 -11.57 34.76 -0.77
N ILE A 13 -10.24 34.53 -0.87
CA ILE A 13 -9.69 33.50 -1.75
C ILE A 13 -9.89 32.17 -1.05
N LEU A 14 -10.91 31.42 -1.48
CA LEU A 14 -11.04 29.99 -1.14
C LEU A 14 -9.98 29.23 -1.95
N ALA A 15 -8.86 28.89 -1.32
CA ALA A 15 -7.94 27.92 -1.86
C ALA A 15 -8.58 26.53 -1.77
N ALA A 16 -9.16 26.08 -2.86
CA ALA A 16 -9.60 24.70 -3.00
C ALA A 16 -8.35 23.80 -3.05
N PHE A 17 -8.04 23.16 -1.94
CA PHE A 17 -7.08 22.05 -1.94
C PHE A 17 -7.74 20.88 -2.65
N ALA A 18 -7.39 20.69 -3.91
CA ALA A 18 -7.72 19.47 -4.62
C ALA A 18 -6.94 18.33 -3.97
N VAL A 19 -7.61 17.54 -3.13
CA VAL A 19 -7.08 16.25 -2.70
C VAL A 19 -7.13 15.36 -3.93
N THR A 20 -6.01 15.28 -4.66
CA THR A 20 -5.84 14.28 -5.69
C THR A 20 -5.76 12.93 -4.98
N ALA A 21 -6.81 12.11 -5.11
CA ALA A 21 -6.73 10.70 -4.77
C ALA A 21 -5.64 10.11 -5.67
N VAL A 22 -4.50 9.73 -5.08
CA VAL A 22 -3.44 9.04 -5.80
C VAL A 22 -3.95 7.62 -6.02
N ALA A 23 -4.47 7.37 -7.21
CA ALA A 23 -4.81 6.02 -7.64
C ALA A 23 -3.54 5.16 -7.59
N SER A 24 -3.69 3.87 -7.23
CA SER A 24 -2.58 2.91 -7.26
C SER A 24 -2.02 2.83 -8.66
N GLU A 25 -0.80 3.30 -8.85
CA GLU A 25 -0.12 3.27 -10.13
C GLU A 25 0.60 1.93 -10.28
N GLU A 26 0.47 1.30 -11.45
CA GLU A 26 1.21 0.08 -11.77
C GLU A 26 2.70 0.40 -12.00
N ALA A 27 3.56 -0.51 -11.58
CA ALA A 27 4.99 -0.42 -11.84
C ALA A 27 5.29 -0.67 -13.33
N THR A 28 6.50 -0.32 -13.75
CA THR A 28 6.92 -0.61 -15.13
C THR A 28 7.05 -2.12 -15.38
N PRO A 29 6.90 -2.58 -16.62
CA PRO A 29 7.10 -4.00 -16.95
C PRO A 29 8.48 -4.54 -16.54
N GLU A 30 9.51 -3.72 -16.60
CA GLU A 30 10.87 -4.08 -16.20
C GLU A 30 10.96 -4.28 -14.67
N ALA A 31 10.34 -3.39 -13.90
CA ALA A 31 10.28 -3.50 -12.44
C ALA A 31 9.49 -4.74 -12.01
N ASP A 32 8.37 -5.03 -12.68
CA ASP A 32 7.59 -6.24 -12.45
C ASP A 32 8.37 -7.51 -12.79
N ALA A 33 9.07 -7.53 -13.92
CA ALA A 33 9.93 -8.66 -14.30
C ALA A 33 11.04 -8.91 -13.27
N MET A 34 11.68 -7.86 -12.77
CA MET A 34 12.71 -7.97 -11.72
C MET A 34 12.13 -8.46 -10.38
N ALA A 35 10.96 -7.97 -9.98
CA ALA A 35 10.29 -8.41 -8.77
C ALA A 35 9.95 -9.91 -8.81
N ARG A 36 9.57 -10.44 -9.99
CA ARG A 36 9.24 -11.87 -10.21
C ARG A 36 10.45 -12.80 -10.15
N LEU A 37 11.66 -12.29 -10.12
CA LEU A 37 12.86 -13.09 -9.92
C LEU A 37 13.01 -13.55 -8.45
N PHE A 38 12.31 -12.92 -7.51
CA PHE A 38 12.37 -13.20 -6.08
C PHE A 38 13.81 -13.24 -5.55
N GLN A 39 14.61 -12.24 -5.96
CA GLN A 39 16.01 -12.14 -5.57
C GLN A 39 16.13 -11.40 -4.22
N PRO A 40 16.92 -11.95 -3.28
CA PRO A 40 17.27 -11.22 -2.06
C PRO A 40 18.17 -10.02 -2.40
N VAL A 41 18.14 -9.02 -1.53
CA VAL A 41 19.01 -7.84 -1.63
C VAL A 41 20.02 -7.89 -0.49
N PRO A 42 21.34 -7.94 -0.76
CA PRO A 42 22.35 -7.97 0.29
C PRO A 42 22.22 -6.80 1.26
N GLY A 43 22.22 -7.08 2.56
CA GLY A 43 22.12 -6.07 3.62
C GLY A 43 20.73 -5.46 3.82
N LYS A 44 19.75 -5.81 2.99
CA LYS A 44 18.35 -5.38 3.11
C LYS A 44 17.45 -6.58 3.39
N ALA A 45 16.24 -6.30 3.86
CA ALA A 45 15.14 -7.25 3.85
C ALA A 45 14.17 -6.88 2.72
N VAL A 46 13.52 -7.88 2.15
CA VAL A 46 12.52 -7.68 1.10
C VAL A 46 11.18 -8.20 1.58
N ILE A 47 10.16 -7.35 1.50
CA ILE A 47 8.78 -7.72 1.81
C ILE A 47 7.97 -7.70 0.52
N TYR A 48 7.23 -8.78 0.28
CA TYR A 48 6.15 -8.85 -0.70
C TYR A 48 4.82 -8.80 0.04
N LEU A 49 3.98 -7.82 -0.28
CA LEU A 49 2.60 -7.77 0.17
C LEU A 49 1.70 -8.14 -1.01
N ILE A 50 0.89 -9.17 -0.84
CA ILE A 50 0.11 -9.78 -1.92
C ILE A 50 -1.36 -9.72 -1.55
N ARG A 51 -2.18 -9.29 -2.50
CA ARG A 51 -3.62 -9.34 -2.43
C ARG A 51 -4.17 -10.15 -3.60
N ASP A 52 -4.72 -11.31 -3.31
CA ASP A 52 -5.13 -12.31 -4.29
C ASP A 52 -6.35 -11.88 -5.13
N PHE A 53 -6.50 -12.52 -6.28
CA PHE A 53 -7.70 -12.38 -7.13
C PHE A 53 -8.96 -12.91 -6.44
N GLY A 54 -8.84 -13.96 -5.64
CA GLY A 54 -9.93 -14.60 -4.90
C GLY A 54 -10.45 -13.80 -3.69
N ASP A 55 -9.82 -12.66 -3.38
CA ASP A 55 -10.27 -11.78 -2.32
C ASP A 55 -11.71 -11.30 -2.58
N LEU A 56 -12.57 -11.41 -1.57
CA LEU A 56 -14.00 -11.07 -1.70
C LEU A 56 -14.24 -9.57 -1.83
N TRP A 57 -13.36 -8.76 -1.22
CA TRP A 57 -13.46 -7.31 -1.28
C TRP A 57 -12.77 -6.74 -2.52
N ILE A 58 -13.53 -6.12 -3.41
CA ILE A 58 -13.01 -5.49 -4.64
C ILE A 58 -12.49 -4.07 -4.45
N GLY A 59 -12.76 -3.45 -3.30
CA GLY A 59 -12.36 -2.08 -2.99
C GLY A 59 -10.87 -1.92 -2.68
N GLU A 60 -10.46 -0.68 -2.61
CA GLU A 60 -9.09 -0.26 -2.29
C GLU A 60 -8.81 -0.39 -0.80
N VAL A 61 -7.59 -0.80 -0.45
CA VAL A 61 -7.11 -0.86 0.94
C VAL A 61 -5.76 -0.14 1.03
N LYS A 62 -5.72 0.90 1.83
CA LYS A 62 -4.47 1.59 2.18
C LYS A 62 -3.64 0.73 3.13
N VAL A 63 -2.33 0.75 2.94
CA VAL A 63 -1.37 0.06 3.81
C VAL A 63 -0.26 1.00 4.26
N SER A 64 0.28 0.74 5.46
CA SER A 64 1.45 1.44 5.97
C SER A 64 2.47 0.48 6.55
N LEU A 65 3.74 0.85 6.52
CA LEU A 65 4.83 0.17 7.19
C LEU A 65 5.50 1.15 8.14
N ASP A 66 5.54 0.82 9.44
CA ASP A 66 6.07 1.67 10.50
C ASP A 66 5.46 3.09 10.51
N GLY A 67 4.17 3.19 10.22
CA GLY A 67 3.44 4.45 10.12
C GLY A 67 3.64 5.23 8.83
N ARG A 68 4.55 4.79 7.95
CA ARG A 68 4.74 5.38 6.62
C ARG A 68 3.70 4.83 5.65
N ASP A 69 3.08 5.71 4.89
CA ASP A 69 2.16 5.33 3.79
C ASP A 69 2.92 4.56 2.71
N MET A 70 2.49 3.32 2.45
CA MET A 70 3.08 2.46 1.43
C MET A 70 2.20 2.34 0.17
N GLY A 71 1.07 3.04 0.16
CA GLY A 71 0.16 3.09 -0.98
C GLY A 71 -1.14 2.35 -0.76
N ILE A 72 -1.85 2.14 -1.84
CA ILE A 72 -3.19 1.55 -1.88
C ILE A 72 -3.14 0.26 -2.67
N THR A 73 -3.65 -0.83 -2.08
CA THR A 73 -3.75 -2.14 -2.75
C THR A 73 -5.12 -2.32 -3.38
N ASN A 74 -5.13 -3.05 -4.49
CA ASN A 74 -6.34 -3.56 -5.13
C ASN A 74 -6.28 -5.08 -5.20
N ARG A 75 -7.40 -5.71 -5.51
CA ARG A 75 -7.45 -7.15 -5.77
C ARG A 75 -6.54 -7.52 -6.95
N ASN A 76 -5.87 -8.65 -6.87
CA ASN A 76 -4.93 -9.16 -7.87
C ASN A 76 -3.73 -8.22 -8.11
N THR A 77 -3.19 -7.68 -7.01
CA THR A 77 -2.00 -6.84 -7.03
C THR A 77 -0.99 -7.29 -5.98
N TYR A 78 0.24 -6.88 -6.14
CA TYR A 78 1.26 -7.05 -5.12
C TYR A 78 2.17 -5.82 -5.05
N MET A 79 2.82 -5.65 -3.91
CA MET A 79 3.86 -4.64 -3.65
C MET A 79 5.15 -5.33 -3.24
N ARG A 80 6.29 -4.73 -3.56
CA ARG A 80 7.61 -5.21 -3.17
C ARG A 80 8.39 -4.05 -2.57
N TRP A 81 8.88 -4.25 -1.36
CA TRP A 81 9.63 -3.21 -0.63
C TRP A 81 10.99 -3.74 -0.21
N GLU A 82 12.02 -2.92 -0.40
CA GLU A 82 13.35 -3.13 0.16
C GLU A 82 13.49 -2.24 1.39
N ILE A 83 13.71 -2.84 2.54
CA ILE A 83 13.72 -2.15 3.83
C ILE A 83 14.99 -2.50 4.62
N ASP A 84 15.31 -1.68 5.61
CA ASP A 84 16.38 -2.00 6.55
C ASP A 84 15.95 -3.21 7.41
N PRO A 85 16.88 -4.10 7.80
CA PRO A 85 16.59 -5.17 8.73
C PRO A 85 16.16 -4.65 10.09
N GLY A 86 15.30 -5.36 10.78
CA GLY A 86 14.84 -5.01 12.12
C GLY A 86 13.38 -5.38 12.35
N GLU A 87 12.79 -4.74 13.35
CA GLU A 87 11.37 -4.91 13.68
C GLU A 87 10.52 -3.90 12.94
N HIS A 88 9.46 -4.38 12.30
CA HIS A 88 8.55 -3.57 11.50
C HIS A 88 7.10 -3.90 11.83
N THR A 89 6.22 -2.93 11.64
CA THR A 89 4.78 -3.12 11.79
C THR A 89 4.08 -2.73 10.49
N LEU A 90 3.43 -3.72 9.88
CA LEU A 90 2.57 -3.54 8.71
C LEU A 90 1.12 -3.37 9.17
N VAL A 91 0.43 -2.36 8.66
CA VAL A 91 -0.98 -2.08 8.96
C VAL A 91 -1.77 -1.99 7.68
N SER A 92 -2.91 -2.70 7.63
CA SER A 92 -3.95 -2.52 6.61
C SER A 92 -5.10 -1.72 7.19
N PHE A 93 -5.48 -0.63 6.52
CA PHE A 93 -6.54 0.27 7.00
C PHE A 93 -7.90 -0.19 6.50
N THR A 94 -8.42 -1.19 7.16
CA THR A 94 -9.74 -1.76 6.98
C THR A 94 -10.62 -1.48 8.20
N SER A 95 -11.83 -1.98 8.25
CA SER A 95 -12.76 -1.77 9.37
C SER A 95 -13.14 -3.10 10.02
N PRO A 96 -12.50 -3.46 11.13
CA PRO A 96 -11.38 -2.82 11.83
C PRO A 96 -10.05 -2.95 11.07
N PRO A 97 -9.05 -2.11 11.38
CA PRO A 97 -7.71 -2.26 10.82
C PRO A 97 -7.03 -3.53 11.35
N ALA A 98 -6.13 -4.10 10.54
CA ALA A 98 -5.29 -5.22 10.94
C ALA A 98 -3.81 -4.79 10.98
N ALA A 99 -3.05 -5.37 11.90
CA ALA A 99 -1.62 -5.12 12.04
C ALA A 99 -0.86 -6.44 12.16
N LEU A 100 0.36 -6.45 11.59
CA LEU A 100 1.28 -7.57 11.68
C LEU A 100 2.68 -7.04 12.05
N ALA A 101 3.20 -7.49 13.18
CA ALA A 101 4.59 -7.26 13.56
C ALA A 101 5.50 -8.31 12.87
N ILE A 102 6.59 -7.84 12.25
CA ILE A 102 7.51 -8.67 11.50
C ILE A 102 8.92 -8.34 11.95
N LYS A 103 9.70 -9.36 12.31
CA LYS A 103 11.13 -9.23 12.52
C LYS A 103 11.86 -9.66 11.25
N THR A 104 12.66 -8.77 10.67
CA THR A 104 13.37 -9.02 9.41
C THR A 104 14.88 -9.07 9.62
N GLU A 105 15.54 -9.91 8.84
CA GLU A 105 16.99 -10.15 8.87
C GLU A 105 17.63 -9.66 7.55
N PRO A 106 18.94 -9.34 7.54
CA PRO A 106 19.66 -8.99 6.32
C PRO A 106 19.60 -10.13 5.28
N GLY A 107 19.26 -9.80 4.05
CA GLY A 107 19.08 -10.77 2.96
C GLY A 107 17.80 -11.60 3.07
N GLY A 108 16.95 -11.33 4.07
CA GLY A 108 15.69 -12.04 4.28
C GLY A 108 14.62 -11.65 3.26
N MET A 109 13.74 -12.62 2.95
CA MET A 109 12.60 -12.47 2.06
C MET A 109 11.33 -12.84 2.82
N TYR A 110 10.35 -11.94 2.83
CA TYR A 110 9.12 -12.09 3.61
C TYR A 110 7.92 -11.94 2.70
N TYR A 111 6.99 -12.89 2.78
CA TYR A 111 5.81 -12.94 1.92
C TYR A 111 4.58 -12.81 2.79
N ILE A 112 3.79 -11.78 2.57
CA ILE A 112 2.65 -11.44 3.40
C ILE A 112 1.41 -11.37 2.51
N TRP A 113 0.40 -12.09 2.93
CA TRP A 113 -0.90 -12.09 2.28
C TRP A 113 -1.83 -11.15 3.02
N LEU A 114 -2.49 -10.28 2.28
CA LEU A 114 -3.57 -9.45 2.76
C LEU A 114 -4.90 -10.04 2.28
N ASP A 115 -5.61 -10.67 3.19
CA ASP A 115 -6.99 -11.13 2.96
C ASP A 115 -7.96 -10.04 3.41
N VAL A 116 -8.91 -9.69 2.57
CA VAL A 116 -9.95 -8.72 2.90
C VAL A 116 -11.32 -9.35 2.71
N ASN A 117 -12.12 -9.36 3.76
CA ASN A 117 -13.46 -9.92 3.73
C ASN A 117 -14.51 -8.84 3.55
N ASP A 118 -15.50 -9.11 2.70
CA ASP A 118 -16.68 -8.27 2.57
C ASP A 118 -17.70 -8.65 3.64
N GLY A 119 -17.72 -7.89 4.73
CA GLY A 119 -18.70 -8.04 5.81
C GLY A 119 -19.84 -7.04 5.66
N PHE A 120 -21.04 -7.40 6.10
CA PHE A 120 -22.28 -6.61 5.94
C PHE A 120 -22.20 -5.15 6.49
N GLN A 121 -21.38 -4.88 7.49
CA GLN A 121 -21.17 -3.52 8.06
C GLN A 121 -19.71 -3.21 8.35
N ARG A 122 -18.83 -4.14 8.05
CA ARG A 122 -17.39 -4.05 8.32
C ARG A 122 -16.64 -4.75 7.21
N THR A 123 -15.48 -4.23 6.89
CA THR A 123 -14.55 -4.82 5.93
C THR A 123 -13.27 -5.21 6.67
N PRO A 124 -13.31 -6.30 7.46
CA PRO A 124 -12.12 -6.74 8.19
C PRO A 124 -11.07 -7.29 7.23
N SER A 125 -9.82 -7.18 7.63
CA SER A 125 -8.70 -7.82 6.94
C SER A 125 -7.88 -8.67 7.88
N ALA A 126 -7.06 -9.55 7.30
CA ALA A 126 -6.04 -10.31 7.98
C ALA A 126 -4.72 -10.21 7.20
N LEU A 127 -3.63 -10.02 7.93
CA LEU A 127 -2.27 -10.06 7.41
C LEU A 127 -1.61 -11.34 7.91
N ARG A 128 -1.12 -12.18 7.01
CA ARG A 128 -0.48 -13.45 7.38
C ARG A 128 0.75 -13.74 6.52
N VAL A 129 1.73 -14.34 7.14
CA VAL A 129 2.93 -14.82 6.44
C VAL A 129 2.58 -16.06 5.63
N VAL A 130 3.03 -16.11 4.38
CA VAL A 130 2.86 -17.24 3.47
C VAL A 130 4.21 -17.71 2.92
N ASP A 131 4.23 -18.87 2.30
CA ASP A 131 5.46 -19.44 1.71
C ASP A 131 5.73 -18.89 0.30
N LEU A 132 6.95 -19.11 -0.19
CA LEU A 132 7.39 -18.69 -1.51
C LEU A 132 6.58 -19.35 -2.64
N THR A 133 6.21 -20.61 -2.50
CA THR A 133 5.46 -21.35 -3.53
C THR A 133 4.09 -20.74 -3.76
N THR A 134 3.36 -20.49 -2.68
CA THR A 134 2.06 -19.79 -2.70
C THR A 134 2.22 -18.41 -3.31
N THR A 135 3.26 -17.66 -2.91
CA THR A 135 3.55 -16.33 -3.41
C THR A 135 3.80 -16.33 -4.91
N LYS A 136 4.66 -17.22 -5.42
CA LYS A 136 4.94 -17.32 -6.86
C LYS A 136 3.70 -17.63 -7.68
N ALA A 137 2.86 -18.53 -7.21
CA ALA A 137 1.62 -18.90 -7.89
C ALA A 137 0.66 -17.69 -8.00
N THR A 138 0.53 -16.91 -6.94
CA THR A 138 -0.37 -15.74 -6.92
C THR A 138 0.20 -14.57 -7.72
N VAL A 139 1.48 -14.27 -7.55
CA VAL A 139 2.18 -13.18 -8.27
C VAL A 139 2.19 -13.43 -9.78
N ALA A 140 2.13 -14.69 -10.23
CA ALA A 140 2.13 -15.03 -11.67
C ALA A 140 1.03 -14.30 -12.46
N THR A 141 -0.11 -14.02 -11.85
CA THR A 141 -1.24 -13.31 -12.48
C THR A 141 -1.49 -11.92 -11.91
N ALA A 142 -0.84 -11.56 -10.80
CA ALA A 142 -1.01 -10.28 -10.15
C ALA A 142 -0.17 -9.17 -10.81
N ARG A 143 -0.52 -7.92 -10.53
CA ARG A 143 0.17 -6.73 -11.05
C ARG A 143 0.98 -6.08 -9.95
N LEU A 144 2.24 -5.72 -10.24
CA LEU A 144 3.06 -4.96 -9.32
C LEU A 144 2.60 -3.50 -9.27
N LEU A 145 2.39 -3.00 -8.06
CA LEU A 145 2.10 -1.59 -7.83
C LEU A 145 3.38 -0.82 -7.52
N LYS A 146 3.44 0.44 -7.95
CA LYS A 146 4.50 1.35 -7.51
C LYS A 146 4.41 1.54 -6.00
N SER A 147 5.58 1.54 -5.39
CA SER A 147 5.72 1.89 -3.98
C SER A 147 6.32 3.29 -3.84
N PRO A 148 5.98 4.06 -2.81
CA PRO A 148 6.65 5.31 -2.53
C PRO A 148 8.13 5.04 -2.26
N GLN A 149 9.00 5.89 -2.82
CA GLN A 149 10.45 5.86 -2.60
C GLN A 149 10.83 6.56 -1.29
#